data_dceb5c6e1a19a3297845cfba5ace867b
#
_entry.id   dceb5c6e1a19a3297845cfba5ace867b
#
_cell.length_a   1.000
_cell.length_b   1.000
_cell.length_c   1.000
_cell.angle_alpha   90.00
_cell.angle_beta   90.00
_cell.angle_gamma   90.00
#
_symmetry.space_group_name_H-M   'P 1'
#
loop_
_entity.id
_entity.type
_entity.pdbx_description
1 polymer ?
#
loop_
_entity_poly.entity_id
_entity_poly.type
_entity_poly.pdbx_seq_one_letter_code
_entity_poly.pdbx_strand_id
1 'polypeptide(L)'
;MEVFPRMLQIIKLITVCSSFFVSACMSKYRSDNQIFVANIPEGMTAFEVMQIFGTRGEESFTTQEISGMSRPFKYSDLNSDGYLTEDEYVGASKHFRKNSRGARGFLRASDNNRDGKVSHEEYIQNRIITDEAKDIYRKIIPETDWESIPVFRWSIEKDAFLSSPYFHERAKLNEIFIAMDRNADGHLSLPEYLMIYGKWARQALPEEIIDGDKTF
;
A
#
# COMPACT_ATOMS: atom_id res chain seq x y z
N MET A 1 43.59 47.64 6.09
CA MET A 1 43.84 46.29 6.63
C MET A 1 42.61 45.82 7.44
N GLU A 2 41.47 45.63 6.75
CA GLU A 2 40.19 45.27 7.35
C GLU A 2 39.39 44.33 6.41
N VAL A 3 39.90 43.14 6.18
CA VAL A 3 39.20 42.15 5.31
C VAL A 3 38.75 40.90 6.10
N PHE A 4 39.17 40.77 7.36
CA PHE A 4 38.93 39.54 8.13
C PHE A 4 37.54 39.38 8.81
N PRO A 5 36.79 40.44 9.19
CA PRO A 5 35.54 40.20 9.90
C PRO A 5 34.36 39.77 9.01
N ARG A 6 34.40 40.02 7.68
CA ARG A 6 33.25 39.65 6.76
C ARG A 6 33.22 38.16 6.40
N MET A 7 34.37 37.50 6.37
CA MET A 7 34.44 36.06 6.05
C MET A 7 33.87 35.19 7.17
N LEU A 8 34.01 35.62 8.42
CA LEU A 8 33.53 34.86 9.59
C LEU A 8 31.97 34.89 9.69
N GLN A 9 31.34 35.95 9.22
CA GLN A 9 29.89 36.06 9.20
C GLN A 9 29.25 35.17 8.09
N ILE A 10 29.90 35.03 6.95
CA ILE A 10 29.42 34.19 5.86
C ILE A 10 29.50 32.72 6.23
N ILE A 11 30.56 32.29 6.92
CA ILE A 11 30.73 30.91 7.40
C ILE A 11 29.65 30.55 8.46
N LYS A 12 29.31 31.49 9.35
CA LYS A 12 28.23 31.28 10.33
C LYS A 12 26.84 31.15 9.67
N LEU A 13 26.59 31.91 8.59
CA LEU A 13 25.31 31.86 7.89
C LEU A 13 25.12 30.55 7.12
N ILE A 14 26.20 30.02 6.53
CA ILE A 14 26.18 28.75 5.79
C ILE A 14 25.99 27.57 6.74
N THR A 15 26.59 27.61 7.93
CA THR A 15 26.45 26.55 8.92
C THR A 15 25.05 26.49 9.53
N VAL A 16 24.38 27.64 9.69
CA VAL A 16 23.00 27.69 10.20
C VAL A 16 22.00 27.21 9.15
N CYS A 17 22.19 27.56 7.85
CA CYS A 17 21.31 27.08 6.80
C CYS A 17 21.41 25.56 6.55
N SER A 18 22.62 24.97 6.64
CA SER A 18 22.78 23.53 6.49
C SER A 18 22.16 22.72 7.64
N SER A 19 22.17 23.27 8.86
CA SER A 19 21.54 22.61 10.03
C SER A 19 20.01 22.61 9.95
N PHE A 20 19.40 23.64 9.37
CA PHE A 20 17.95 23.69 9.18
C PHE A 20 17.46 22.76 8.05
N PHE A 21 18.23 22.60 6.98
CA PHE A 21 17.86 21.70 5.88
C PHE A 21 17.96 20.21 6.28
N VAL A 22 18.95 19.83 7.06
CA VAL A 22 19.09 18.46 7.55
C VAL A 22 18.01 18.11 8.58
N SER A 23 17.62 19.07 9.43
CA SER A 23 16.56 18.87 10.42
C SER A 23 15.17 18.76 9.77
N ALA A 24 14.90 19.51 8.69
CA ALA A 24 13.63 19.44 7.96
C ALA A 24 13.47 18.13 7.17
N CYS A 25 14.56 17.58 6.61
CA CYS A 25 14.52 16.26 5.97
C CYS A 25 14.40 15.10 6.99
N MET A 26 14.97 15.22 8.18
CA MET A 26 14.85 14.17 9.20
C MET A 26 13.50 14.19 9.93
N SER A 27 12.83 15.34 10.04
CA SER A 27 11.52 15.41 10.68
C SER A 27 10.41 14.76 9.81
N LYS A 28 10.58 14.72 8.50
CA LYS A 28 9.62 14.07 7.59
C LYS A 28 9.63 12.53 7.66
N TYR A 29 10.71 11.94 8.20
CA TYR A 29 10.86 10.48 8.34
C TYR A 29 10.53 9.95 9.75
N ARG A 30 10.24 10.81 10.72
CA ARG A 30 10.08 10.41 12.14
C ARG A 30 8.63 10.35 12.64
N SER A 31 7.65 10.53 11.77
CA SER A 31 6.22 10.47 12.14
C SER A 31 5.52 9.16 11.77
N ASP A 32 6.24 8.12 11.36
CA ASP A 32 5.64 6.89 10.82
C ASP A 32 5.12 5.89 11.87
N ASN A 33 5.04 6.27 13.14
CA ASN A 33 4.32 5.48 14.16
C ASN A 33 2.86 5.94 14.37
N GLN A 34 2.38 6.94 13.65
CA GLN A 34 0.95 7.19 13.61
C GLN A 34 0.29 6.14 12.72
N ILE A 35 -0.70 5.44 13.28
CA ILE A 35 -1.58 4.55 12.52
C ILE A 35 -2.15 5.40 11.39
N PHE A 36 -1.65 5.18 10.17
CA PHE A 36 -2.14 5.92 9.02
C PHE A 36 -3.58 5.47 8.75
N VAL A 37 -4.51 6.36 9.00
CA VAL A 37 -5.91 6.18 8.60
C VAL A 37 -6.02 6.62 7.14
N ALA A 38 -6.38 5.71 6.26
CA ALA A 38 -6.72 6.06 4.89
C ALA A 38 -8.12 6.69 4.92
N ASN A 39 -8.17 8.01 4.91
CA ASN A 39 -9.44 8.72 4.87
C ASN A 39 -10.12 8.45 3.53
N ILE A 40 -11.37 8.05 3.61
CA ILE A 40 -12.25 7.94 2.44
C ILE A 40 -12.60 9.37 2.02
N PRO A 41 -12.71 9.66 0.70
CA PRO A 41 -13.14 10.95 0.21
C PRO A 41 -14.44 11.40 0.86
N GLU A 42 -14.55 12.70 1.16
CA GLU A 42 -15.73 13.26 1.84
C GLU A 42 -17.02 12.98 1.06
N GLY A 43 -18.03 12.53 1.79
CA GLY A 43 -19.34 12.18 1.23
C GLY A 43 -19.38 10.84 0.48
N MET A 44 -18.37 9.98 0.68
CA MET A 44 -18.34 8.61 0.14
C MET A 44 -18.15 7.58 1.25
N THR A 45 -18.64 6.38 1.01
CA THR A 45 -18.33 5.17 1.78
C THR A 45 -17.18 4.38 1.11
N ALA A 46 -16.52 3.50 1.87
CA ALA A 46 -15.53 2.59 1.30
C ALA A 46 -16.13 1.71 0.19
N PHE A 47 -17.35 1.26 0.39
CA PHE A 47 -18.07 0.45 -0.58
C PHE A 47 -18.28 1.19 -1.92
N GLU A 48 -18.75 2.44 -1.89
CA GLU A 48 -18.94 3.25 -3.09
C GLU A 48 -17.63 3.48 -3.85
N VAL A 49 -16.54 3.75 -3.12
CA VAL A 49 -15.21 3.88 -3.75
C VAL A 49 -14.79 2.58 -4.41
N MET A 50 -14.97 1.44 -3.74
CA MET A 50 -14.64 0.13 -4.33
C MET A 50 -15.50 -0.22 -5.54
N GLN A 51 -16.77 0.22 -5.56
CA GLN A 51 -17.61 0.08 -6.76
C GLN A 51 -17.08 0.89 -7.95
N ILE A 52 -16.56 2.11 -7.72
CA ILE A 52 -15.92 2.92 -8.78
C ILE A 52 -14.69 2.20 -9.35
N PHE A 53 -13.91 1.52 -8.52
CA PHE A 53 -12.81 0.68 -8.96
C PHE A 53 -13.27 -0.63 -9.63
N GLY A 54 -14.55 -0.96 -9.60
CA GLY A 54 -15.07 -2.21 -10.15
C GLY A 54 -14.56 -3.44 -9.40
N THR A 55 -14.34 -3.29 -8.09
CA THR A 55 -13.87 -4.36 -7.21
C THR A 55 -14.89 -5.50 -7.15
N ARG A 56 -14.46 -6.72 -7.39
CA ARG A 56 -15.29 -7.93 -7.41
C ARG A 56 -14.90 -8.92 -6.30
N GLY A 57 -13.77 -8.69 -5.65
CA GLY A 57 -13.28 -9.55 -4.59
C GLY A 57 -13.03 -10.99 -5.07
N GLU A 58 -13.47 -11.95 -4.28
CA GLU A 58 -13.27 -13.38 -4.57
C GLU A 58 -13.88 -13.82 -5.91
N GLU A 59 -14.97 -13.19 -6.32
CA GLU A 59 -15.61 -13.49 -7.61
C GLU A 59 -14.72 -13.23 -8.84
N SER A 60 -13.64 -12.44 -8.67
CA SER A 60 -12.66 -12.16 -9.72
C SER A 60 -11.71 -13.33 -9.99
N PHE A 61 -11.70 -14.35 -9.13
CA PHE A 61 -10.75 -15.45 -9.16
C PHE A 61 -11.42 -16.80 -9.28
N THR A 62 -10.81 -17.68 -10.04
CA THR A 62 -11.25 -19.08 -10.13
C THR A 62 -10.82 -19.86 -8.89
N THR A 63 -11.51 -20.96 -8.58
CA THR A 63 -11.13 -21.87 -7.51
C THR A 63 -9.67 -22.37 -7.63
N GLN A 64 -9.17 -22.52 -8.86
CA GLN A 64 -7.80 -22.94 -9.11
C GLN A 64 -6.80 -21.84 -8.73
N GLU A 65 -7.10 -20.59 -9.02
CA GLU A 65 -6.27 -19.43 -8.66
C GLU A 65 -6.23 -19.26 -7.14
N ILE A 66 -7.37 -19.31 -6.46
CA ILE A 66 -7.46 -19.27 -4.99
C ILE A 66 -6.67 -20.42 -4.36
N SER A 67 -6.81 -21.63 -4.88
CA SER A 67 -6.01 -22.78 -4.43
C SER A 67 -4.52 -22.56 -4.66
N GLY A 68 -4.13 -21.91 -5.76
CA GLY A 68 -2.76 -21.48 -6.03
C GLY A 68 -2.23 -20.48 -5.02
N MET A 69 -3.05 -19.51 -4.62
CA MET A 69 -2.71 -18.51 -3.60
C MET A 69 -2.46 -19.13 -2.22
N SER A 70 -3.08 -20.27 -1.91
CA SER A 70 -2.91 -20.98 -0.64
C SER A 70 -1.56 -21.68 -0.50
N ARG A 71 -0.86 -21.99 -1.59
CA ARG A 71 0.39 -22.75 -1.54
C ARG A 71 1.50 -22.06 -0.75
N PRO A 72 1.79 -20.75 -0.95
CA PRO A 72 2.83 -20.10 -0.17
C PRO A 72 2.52 -20.05 1.33
N PHE A 73 1.25 -19.95 1.71
CA PHE A 73 0.83 -20.05 3.10
C PHE A 73 1.27 -21.41 3.70
N LYS A 74 0.85 -22.50 3.06
CA LYS A 74 1.17 -23.88 3.53
C LYS A 74 2.67 -24.17 3.63
N TYR A 75 3.49 -23.55 2.76
CA TYR A 75 4.95 -23.68 2.82
C TYR A 75 5.60 -22.83 3.90
N SER A 76 4.93 -21.78 4.35
CA SER A 76 5.43 -20.86 5.37
C SER A 76 4.97 -21.22 6.78
N ASP A 77 3.83 -21.88 6.90
CA ASP A 77 3.30 -22.45 8.16
C ASP A 77 4.11 -23.70 8.53
N LEU A 78 5.24 -23.45 9.22
CA LEU A 78 6.23 -24.51 9.52
C LEU A 78 5.81 -25.44 10.64
N ASN A 79 5.04 -24.93 11.59
CA ASN A 79 4.55 -25.69 12.74
C ASN A 79 3.18 -26.32 12.48
N SER A 80 2.55 -25.99 11.33
CA SER A 80 1.23 -26.47 10.91
C SER A 80 0.12 -26.15 11.91
N ASP A 81 0.18 -24.97 12.55
CA ASP A 81 -0.85 -24.50 13.49
C ASP A 81 -1.98 -23.72 12.78
N GLY A 82 -1.87 -23.52 11.46
CA GLY A 82 -2.87 -22.82 10.66
C GLY A 82 -2.73 -21.30 10.67
N TYR A 83 -1.65 -20.78 11.24
CA TYR A 83 -1.33 -19.35 11.28
C TYR A 83 0.06 -19.08 10.72
N LEU A 84 0.32 -17.83 10.31
CA LEU A 84 1.65 -17.33 9.96
C LEU A 84 2.09 -16.28 10.96
N THR A 85 3.21 -16.50 11.58
CA THR A 85 3.95 -15.51 12.35
C THR A 85 4.98 -14.79 11.48
N GLU A 86 5.52 -13.64 11.95
CA GLU A 86 6.58 -12.92 11.24
C GLU A 86 7.83 -13.82 11.09
N ASP A 87 8.16 -14.60 12.11
CA ASP A 87 9.32 -15.49 12.10
C ASP A 87 9.18 -16.58 11.03
N GLU A 88 8.01 -17.15 10.85
CA GLU A 88 7.74 -18.16 9.83
C GLU A 88 7.75 -17.56 8.43
N TYR A 89 7.02 -16.48 8.22
CA TYR A 89 6.84 -15.90 6.89
C TYR A 89 8.09 -15.17 6.38
N VAL A 90 8.76 -14.40 7.24
CA VAL A 90 9.93 -13.60 6.89
C VAL A 90 11.22 -14.33 7.21
N GLY A 91 11.31 -14.96 8.38
CA GLY A 91 12.53 -15.60 8.87
C GLY A 91 12.89 -16.88 8.15
N ALA A 92 11.90 -17.74 7.89
CA ALA A 92 12.11 -19.04 7.27
C ALA A 92 12.21 -19.02 5.75
N SER A 93 11.61 -18.03 5.10
CA SER A 93 11.54 -18.00 3.64
C SER A 93 12.83 -17.47 3.02
N LYS A 94 13.54 -18.33 2.30
CA LYS A 94 14.70 -17.95 1.48
C LYS A 94 14.33 -16.93 0.40
N HIS A 95 13.06 -16.89 -0.03
CA HIS A 95 12.57 -15.98 -1.07
C HIS A 95 12.39 -14.54 -0.56
N PHE A 96 12.03 -14.35 0.71
CA PHE A 96 11.76 -13.03 1.28
C PHE A 96 12.98 -12.35 1.88
N ARG A 97 14.10 -13.05 2.06
CA ARG A 97 15.34 -12.46 2.59
C ARG A 97 15.80 -11.20 1.83
N LYS A 98 15.52 -11.12 0.52
CA LYS A 98 15.85 -9.94 -0.32
C LYS A 98 14.85 -8.80 -0.15
N ASN A 99 13.62 -9.07 0.29
CA ASN A 99 12.55 -8.08 0.46
C ASN A 99 11.78 -8.29 1.77
N SER A 100 12.49 -8.39 2.87
CA SER A 100 11.90 -8.56 4.20
C SER A 100 10.93 -7.42 4.57
N ARG A 101 11.18 -6.19 4.08
CA ARG A 101 10.29 -5.04 4.30
C ARG A 101 8.93 -5.23 3.63
N GLY A 102 8.90 -5.70 2.39
CA GLY A 102 7.66 -5.99 1.67
C GLY A 102 6.89 -7.14 2.30
N ALA A 103 7.59 -8.21 2.72
CA ALA A 103 6.98 -9.36 3.39
C ALA A 103 6.35 -8.96 4.74
N ARG A 104 7.04 -8.16 5.56
CA ARG A 104 6.48 -7.61 6.80
C ARG A 104 5.27 -6.72 6.53
N GLY A 105 5.35 -5.88 5.51
CA GLY A 105 4.23 -5.03 5.09
C GLY A 105 3.01 -5.85 4.70
N PHE A 106 3.21 -6.95 3.97
CA PHE A 106 2.14 -7.86 3.58
C PHE A 106 1.51 -8.54 4.80
N LEU A 107 2.30 -9.10 5.72
CA LEU A 107 1.76 -9.71 6.94
C LEU A 107 0.95 -8.73 7.77
N ARG A 108 1.48 -7.54 8.04
CA ARG A 108 0.77 -6.51 8.81
C ARG A 108 -0.53 -6.05 8.13
N ALA A 109 -0.56 -6.08 6.80
CA ALA A 109 -1.78 -5.78 6.05
C ALA A 109 -2.77 -6.93 6.06
N SER A 110 -2.31 -8.16 6.25
CA SER A 110 -3.15 -9.35 6.34
C SER A 110 -3.75 -9.53 7.72
N ASP A 111 -3.04 -9.19 8.77
CA ASP A 111 -3.49 -9.28 10.18
C ASP A 111 -4.61 -8.26 10.45
N ASN A 112 -5.85 -8.66 10.16
CA ASN A 112 -7.02 -7.80 10.25
C ASN A 112 -7.48 -7.59 11.69
N ASN A 113 -7.39 -8.63 12.52
CA ASN A 113 -7.81 -8.62 13.91
C ASN A 113 -6.71 -8.09 14.87
N ARG A 114 -5.47 -7.91 14.35
CA ARG A 114 -4.29 -7.41 15.06
C ARG A 114 -3.86 -8.27 16.24
N ASP A 115 -4.01 -9.58 16.12
CA ASP A 115 -3.57 -10.52 17.14
C ASP A 115 -2.07 -10.91 17.01
N GLY A 116 -1.39 -10.40 15.98
CA GLY A 116 0.02 -10.64 15.70
C GLY A 116 0.29 -11.91 14.90
N LYS A 117 -0.74 -12.57 14.43
CA LYS A 117 -0.70 -13.74 13.56
C LYS A 117 -1.55 -13.50 12.33
N VAL A 118 -1.39 -14.31 11.31
CA VAL A 118 -2.20 -14.27 10.09
C VAL A 118 -2.79 -15.64 9.85
N SER A 119 -4.10 -15.76 9.97
CA SER A 119 -4.82 -16.98 9.61
C SER A 119 -4.77 -17.23 8.11
N HIS A 120 -5.08 -18.46 7.70
CA HIS A 120 -5.18 -18.79 6.27
C HIS A 120 -6.22 -17.92 5.54
N GLU A 121 -7.35 -17.64 6.19
CA GLU A 121 -8.41 -16.83 5.62
C GLU A 121 -7.96 -15.37 5.43
N GLU A 122 -7.39 -14.73 6.44
CA GLU A 122 -6.81 -13.39 6.35
C GLU A 122 -5.74 -13.29 5.27
N TYR A 123 -4.89 -14.33 5.15
CA TYR A 123 -3.86 -14.40 4.11
C TYR A 123 -4.49 -14.41 2.72
N ILE A 124 -5.47 -15.29 2.46
CA ILE A 124 -6.14 -15.39 1.16
C ILE A 124 -6.87 -14.09 0.83
N GLN A 125 -7.61 -13.54 1.77
CA GLN A 125 -8.32 -12.27 1.59
C GLN A 125 -7.38 -11.14 1.18
N ASN A 126 -6.24 -10.99 1.87
CA ASN A 126 -5.26 -9.97 1.51
C ASN A 126 -4.58 -10.26 0.16
N ARG A 127 -4.40 -11.52 -0.22
CA ARG A 127 -3.91 -11.91 -1.55
C ARG A 127 -4.88 -11.49 -2.64
N ILE A 128 -6.17 -11.80 -2.48
CA ILE A 128 -7.23 -11.41 -3.41
C ILE A 128 -7.24 -9.89 -3.59
N ILE A 129 -7.32 -9.13 -2.49
CA ILE A 129 -7.31 -7.66 -2.52
C ILE A 129 -6.07 -7.13 -3.26
N THR A 130 -4.90 -7.69 -2.97
CA THR A 130 -3.63 -7.19 -3.54
C THR A 130 -3.51 -7.50 -5.02
N ASP A 131 -3.91 -8.70 -5.45
CA ASP A 131 -3.78 -9.12 -6.84
C ASP A 131 -4.85 -8.43 -7.72
N GLU A 132 -6.08 -8.28 -7.22
CA GLU A 132 -7.12 -7.47 -7.88
C GLU A 132 -6.69 -6.00 -8.01
N ALA A 133 -6.16 -5.40 -6.94
CA ALA A 133 -5.66 -4.03 -6.98
C ALA A 133 -4.58 -3.84 -8.05
N LYS A 134 -3.67 -4.78 -8.21
CA LYS A 134 -2.64 -4.72 -9.26
C LYS A 134 -3.23 -4.82 -10.65
N ASP A 135 -4.22 -5.66 -10.84
CA ASP A 135 -4.88 -5.82 -12.14
C ASP A 135 -5.66 -4.56 -12.52
N ILE A 136 -6.34 -3.94 -11.56
CA ILE A 136 -7.02 -2.66 -11.77
C ILE A 136 -5.99 -1.56 -12.06
N TYR A 137 -4.90 -1.48 -11.31
CA TYR A 137 -3.84 -0.51 -11.54
C TYR A 137 -3.28 -0.58 -12.96
N ARG A 138 -3.04 -1.78 -13.48
CA ARG A 138 -2.59 -2.00 -14.86
C ARG A 138 -3.61 -1.50 -15.90
N LYS A 139 -4.91 -1.66 -15.63
CA LYS A 139 -5.98 -1.22 -16.52
C LYS A 139 -6.15 0.30 -16.54
N ILE A 140 -5.80 0.98 -15.44
CA ILE A 140 -5.86 2.45 -15.34
C ILE A 140 -4.74 3.08 -16.16
N ILE A 141 -3.54 2.50 -16.18
CA ILE A 141 -2.41 3.03 -16.93
C ILE A 141 -2.60 2.76 -18.42
N PRO A 142 -2.39 3.78 -19.29
CA PRO A 142 -2.35 3.57 -20.73
C PRO A 142 -1.30 2.52 -21.08
N GLU A 143 -1.52 1.79 -22.19
CA GLU A 143 -0.60 0.75 -22.68
C GLU A 143 0.84 1.25 -22.71
N THR A 144 1.57 0.90 -21.68
CA THR A 144 3.02 1.05 -21.61
C THR A 144 3.60 -0.35 -21.72
N ASP A 145 4.81 -0.44 -22.25
CA ASP A 145 5.56 -1.69 -22.26
C ASP A 145 5.90 -2.10 -20.81
N TRP A 146 4.94 -2.76 -20.16
CA TRP A 146 5.01 -3.21 -18.77
C TRP A 146 6.25 -4.09 -18.50
N GLU A 147 6.73 -4.80 -19.53
CA GLU A 147 7.86 -5.69 -19.40
C GLU A 147 9.18 -4.93 -19.30
N SER A 148 9.25 -3.73 -19.89
CA SER A 148 10.46 -2.92 -19.90
C SER A 148 10.65 -2.06 -18.64
N ILE A 149 9.58 -1.78 -17.90
CA ILE A 149 9.62 -0.89 -16.74
C ILE A 149 9.52 -1.70 -15.45
N PRO A 150 10.53 -1.64 -14.56
CA PRO A 150 10.43 -2.28 -13.25
C PRO A 150 9.20 -1.85 -12.46
N VAL A 151 8.47 -2.78 -11.87
CA VAL A 151 7.20 -2.57 -11.14
C VAL A 151 7.26 -1.44 -10.11
N PHE A 152 8.40 -1.25 -9.45
CA PHE A 152 8.59 -0.18 -8.46
C PHE A 152 8.68 1.24 -9.06
N ARG A 153 8.77 1.34 -10.39
CA ARG A 153 8.74 2.61 -11.14
C ARG A 153 7.39 2.92 -11.75
N TRP A 154 6.43 2.03 -11.60
CA TRP A 154 5.09 2.27 -12.09
C TRP A 154 4.46 3.41 -11.31
N SER A 155 3.97 4.39 -12.05
CA SER A 155 3.32 5.58 -11.53
C SER A 155 2.24 6.05 -12.49
N ILE A 156 1.13 6.51 -11.94
CA ILE A 156 0.02 7.09 -12.71
C ILE A 156 0.00 8.59 -12.44
N GLU A 157 0.15 9.40 -13.47
CA GLU A 157 -0.06 10.83 -13.38
C GLU A 157 -1.54 11.16 -13.17
N LYS A 158 -1.83 12.24 -12.46
CA LYS A 158 -3.19 12.65 -12.13
C LYS A 158 -4.08 12.74 -13.37
N ASP A 159 -3.62 13.39 -14.44
CA ASP A 159 -4.39 13.55 -15.66
C ASP A 159 -4.68 12.21 -16.34
N ALA A 160 -3.71 11.29 -16.33
CA ALA A 160 -3.88 9.94 -16.83
C ALA A 160 -4.92 9.15 -16.02
N PHE A 161 -4.90 9.29 -14.69
CA PHE A 161 -5.90 8.69 -13.81
C PHE A 161 -7.31 9.22 -14.12
N LEU A 162 -7.47 10.55 -14.16
CA LEU A 162 -8.76 11.20 -14.37
C LEU A 162 -9.33 10.95 -15.77
N SER A 163 -8.49 10.79 -16.79
CA SER A 163 -8.89 10.52 -18.17
C SER A 163 -8.98 9.05 -18.54
N SER A 164 -8.58 8.15 -17.63
CA SER A 164 -8.55 6.72 -17.91
C SER A 164 -9.91 6.20 -18.40
N PRO A 165 -9.95 5.46 -19.52
CA PRO A 165 -11.17 4.85 -20.01
C PRO A 165 -11.67 3.70 -19.13
N TYR A 166 -10.87 3.25 -18.18
CA TYR A 166 -11.22 2.22 -17.22
C TYR A 166 -12.40 2.64 -16.33
N PHE A 167 -12.46 3.92 -15.93
CA PHE A 167 -13.50 4.41 -15.04
C PHE A 167 -14.77 4.81 -15.82
N HIS A 168 -15.89 4.25 -15.45
CA HIS A 168 -17.20 4.61 -15.95
C HIS A 168 -17.80 5.81 -15.18
N GLU A 169 -17.62 5.83 -13.86
CA GLU A 169 -18.02 6.94 -13.00
C GLU A 169 -16.83 7.89 -12.80
N ARG A 170 -17.01 9.16 -13.16
CA ARG A 170 -15.93 10.16 -13.14
C ARG A 170 -16.11 11.28 -12.12
N ALA A 171 -17.31 11.39 -11.53
CA ALA A 171 -17.67 12.55 -10.72
C ALA A 171 -16.78 12.74 -9.49
N LYS A 172 -16.20 11.65 -8.96
CA LYS A 172 -15.41 11.66 -7.72
C LYS A 172 -13.95 11.25 -7.89
N LEU A 173 -13.49 11.07 -9.13
CA LEU A 173 -12.12 10.58 -9.39
C LEU A 173 -11.04 11.53 -8.88
N ASN A 174 -11.27 12.84 -8.93
CA ASN A 174 -10.31 13.83 -8.43
C ASN A 174 -10.13 13.71 -6.90
N GLU A 175 -11.22 13.56 -6.16
CA GLU A 175 -11.20 13.38 -4.71
C GLU A 175 -10.56 12.04 -4.32
N ILE A 176 -10.84 10.98 -5.08
CA ILE A 176 -10.22 9.67 -4.92
C ILE A 176 -8.71 9.77 -5.17
N PHE A 177 -8.28 10.41 -6.26
CA PHE A 177 -6.86 10.58 -6.54
C PHE A 177 -6.15 11.33 -5.41
N ILE A 178 -6.70 12.47 -4.98
CA ILE A 178 -6.13 13.28 -3.88
C ILE A 178 -6.02 12.48 -2.58
N ALA A 179 -7.01 11.64 -2.28
CA ALA A 179 -6.97 10.80 -1.09
C ALA A 179 -5.91 9.68 -1.18
N MET A 180 -5.57 9.23 -2.38
CA MET A 180 -4.55 8.22 -2.64
C MET A 180 -3.13 8.80 -2.72
N ASP A 181 -2.96 9.98 -3.31
CA ASP A 181 -1.68 10.70 -3.46
C ASP A 181 -1.26 11.30 -2.12
N ARG A 182 -0.57 10.51 -1.32
CA ARG A 182 -0.21 10.88 0.06
C ARG A 182 0.89 11.94 0.17
N ASN A 183 1.78 11.95 -0.81
CA ASN A 183 2.92 12.86 -0.82
C ASN A 183 2.61 14.14 -1.59
N ALA A 184 1.43 14.20 -2.21
CA ALA A 184 0.92 15.32 -3.01
C ALA A 184 1.89 15.73 -4.14
N ASP A 185 2.55 14.72 -4.77
CA ASP A 185 3.47 14.97 -5.89
C ASP A 185 2.77 14.94 -7.26
N GLY A 186 1.46 14.66 -7.29
CA GLY A 186 0.66 14.57 -8.51
C GLY A 186 0.80 13.23 -9.23
N HIS A 187 1.48 12.28 -8.61
CA HIS A 187 1.71 10.95 -9.13
C HIS A 187 1.22 9.90 -8.14
N LEU A 188 0.63 8.84 -8.62
CA LEU A 188 0.20 7.72 -7.80
C LEU A 188 1.11 6.53 -8.05
N SER A 189 2.09 6.33 -7.18
CA SER A 189 2.97 5.17 -7.26
C SER A 189 2.21 3.89 -6.91
N LEU A 190 2.65 2.74 -7.44
CA LEU A 190 2.03 1.46 -7.11
C LEU A 190 2.00 1.16 -5.58
N PRO A 191 3.06 1.44 -4.80
CA PRO A 191 2.99 1.26 -3.35
C PRO A 191 1.95 2.12 -2.65
N GLU A 192 1.79 3.39 -3.05
CA GLU A 192 0.76 4.29 -2.50
C GLU A 192 -0.63 3.78 -2.82
N TYR A 193 -0.87 3.46 -4.09
CA TYR A 193 -2.12 2.91 -4.56
C TYR A 193 -2.49 1.62 -3.78
N LEU A 194 -1.60 0.62 -3.73
CA LEU A 194 -1.87 -0.64 -3.06
C LEU A 194 -2.16 -0.47 -1.57
N MET A 195 -1.45 0.47 -0.92
CA MET A 195 -1.63 0.73 0.50
C MET A 195 -3.02 1.31 0.79
N ILE A 196 -3.47 2.28 0.00
CA ILE A 196 -4.75 2.95 0.21
C ILE A 196 -5.91 2.06 -0.25
N TYR A 197 -5.80 1.50 -1.46
CA TYR A 197 -6.78 0.57 -1.99
C TYR A 197 -7.04 -0.59 -1.03
N GLY A 198 -5.99 -1.24 -0.53
CA GLY A 198 -6.13 -2.35 0.40
C GLY A 198 -6.82 -1.97 1.72
N LYS A 199 -6.64 -0.74 2.20
CA LYS A 199 -7.36 -0.25 3.39
C LYS A 199 -8.84 -0.02 3.11
N TRP A 200 -9.15 0.61 1.98
CA TRP A 200 -10.56 0.84 1.60
C TRP A 200 -11.28 -0.46 1.28
N ALA A 201 -10.63 -1.39 0.59
CA ALA A 201 -11.22 -2.69 0.30
C ALA A 201 -11.60 -3.46 1.58
N ARG A 202 -10.72 -3.46 2.60
CA ARG A 202 -11.04 -4.07 3.89
C ARG A 202 -12.15 -3.35 4.65
N GLN A 203 -12.24 -2.02 4.57
CA GLN A 203 -13.33 -1.25 5.16
C GLN A 203 -14.68 -1.46 4.43
N ALA A 204 -14.64 -1.85 3.17
CA ALA A 204 -15.83 -2.14 2.38
C ALA A 204 -16.40 -3.56 2.63
N LEU A 205 -15.63 -4.43 3.29
CA LEU A 205 -16.08 -5.78 3.64
C LEU A 205 -17.19 -5.71 4.69
N PRO A 206 -18.19 -6.60 4.63
CA PRO A 206 -19.18 -6.74 5.69
C PRO A 206 -18.49 -7.07 7.03
N GLU A 207 -18.98 -6.50 8.14
CA GLU A 207 -18.43 -6.73 9.48
C GLU A 207 -18.41 -8.22 9.87
N GLU A 208 -19.32 -9.02 9.32
CA GLU A 208 -19.40 -10.48 9.53
C GLU A 208 -18.15 -11.24 9.07
N ILE A 209 -17.41 -10.69 8.08
CA ILE A 209 -16.17 -11.29 7.57
C ILE A 209 -14.97 -10.89 8.45
N ILE A 210 -15.05 -9.76 9.16
CA ILE A 210 -13.98 -9.28 10.04
C ILE A 210 -13.97 -10.02 11.38
N ASP A 211 -15.13 -10.50 11.82
CA ASP A 211 -15.36 -11.10 13.14
C ASP A 211 -15.42 -12.65 13.12
N GLY A 212 -14.92 -13.27 12.04
CA GLY A 212 -15.02 -14.73 11.78
C GLY A 212 -14.39 -15.67 12.82
N ASP A 213 -13.85 -15.13 13.92
CA ASP A 213 -13.23 -15.92 15.01
C ASP A 213 -14.10 -16.00 16.28
N LYS A 214 -15.40 -15.67 16.23
CA LYS A 214 -16.28 -15.71 17.42
C LYS A 214 -17.33 -16.82 17.44
N THR A 215 -17.35 -17.69 16.47
CA THR A 215 -18.29 -18.82 16.49
C THR A 215 -17.66 -20.12 16.01
N PHE A 216 -16.82 -20.71 16.88
CA PHE A 216 -16.72 -22.18 16.96
C PHE A 216 -16.18 -22.59 18.35
#